data_510cd53f7b5c190301cddf3b2f232afd
#
_entry.id   510cd53f7b5c190301cddf3b2f232afd
#
_cell.length_a   1.000
_cell.length_b   1.000
_cell.length_c   1.000
_cell.angle_alpha   90.00
_cell.angle_beta   90.00
_cell.angle_gamma   90.00
#
_symmetry.space_group_name_H-M   'P 1'
#
loop_
_entity.id
_entity.type
_entity.pdbx_description
1 polymer ?
#
loop_
_entity_poly.entity_id
_entity_poly.type
_entity_poly.pdbx_seq_one_letter_code
_entity_poly.pdbx_strand_id
1 'polypeptide(L)'
;MGVLFLRQTASILSTYAADVSGVCSALYEMGGMTVMHDASGCNSTYNTHDEPRWYDMPSMVYISALSETEAMLGDESKIIDDISEAALELKPRFIAIAGTPIPMMMGTDFTGMAKDIEQRTGIPALGFATNGMHSYLLGAGAAFKSVAERFCHRSVKARPLSKSPVINLLGATPLDFSVTGGIQAIKKFFEDEGFTVQSTWAMNSSWEDMTNAGAAHVNIVLSACALPLAEVLKSIYGTPYVAGLPYGRGFSSALAEKVRKAASCCYEEISAPLSSCNCKKPIYIIGEAVASSSIKNALQYDYGIKNVHVISALENGSFALDKSDFELSEEDDIFKILAGGGTVIADPLYKPAAERGGAKFIALPHEGYSGRIFRRNIPILAGDSFNKWIEGKLEL
;
A
#
# COMPACT_ATOMS: atom_id res chain seq x y z
N MET A 1 -5.48 4.25 29.93
CA MET A 1 -6.91 4.25 29.65
C MET A 1 -7.07 4.98 28.32
N GLY A 2 -6.98 4.23 27.21
CA GLY A 2 -7.07 4.79 25.87
C GLY A 2 -8.50 5.22 25.62
N VAL A 3 -8.70 6.48 25.27
CA VAL A 3 -9.98 6.97 24.80
C VAL A 3 -10.21 6.30 23.45
N LEU A 4 -11.19 5.39 23.38
CA LEU A 4 -11.68 4.85 22.13
C LEU A 4 -12.37 6.02 21.41
N PHE A 5 -11.67 6.65 20.48
CA PHE A 5 -12.32 7.57 19.55
C PHE A 5 -13.20 6.70 18.66
N LEU A 6 -14.52 6.75 18.91
CA LEU A 6 -15.49 6.23 17.96
C LEU A 6 -15.31 7.06 16.67
N ARG A 7 -14.82 6.42 15.60
CA ARG A 7 -14.79 7.06 14.29
C ARG A 7 -16.18 7.48 13.89
N GLN A 8 -16.30 8.67 13.36
CA GLN A 8 -17.56 9.17 12.81
C GLN A 8 -17.98 8.30 11.63
N THR A 9 -19.26 7.98 11.54
CA THR A 9 -19.79 7.31 10.36
C THR A 9 -19.77 8.27 9.18
N ALA A 10 -19.09 7.91 8.09
CA ALA A 10 -19.09 8.69 6.86
C ALA A 10 -20.50 8.74 6.25
N SER A 11 -20.95 9.93 5.85
CA SER A 11 -22.28 10.13 5.25
C SER A 11 -22.21 10.42 3.76
N ILE A 12 -21.05 10.85 3.26
CA ILE A 12 -20.83 11.32 1.89
C ILE A 12 -19.64 10.66 1.24
N LEU A 13 -18.56 10.50 2.01
CA LEU A 13 -17.36 9.84 1.52
C LEU A 13 -17.53 8.33 1.63
N SER A 14 -17.33 7.64 0.52
CA SER A 14 -17.35 6.17 0.50
C SER A 14 -16.15 5.61 1.27
N THR A 15 -16.28 4.37 1.72
CA THR A 15 -15.19 3.61 2.32
C THR A 15 -14.20 3.15 1.24
N TYR A 16 -12.97 2.95 1.66
CA TYR A 16 -11.88 2.39 0.86
C TYR A 16 -11.70 0.88 1.14
N ALA A 17 -10.79 0.23 0.38
CA ALA A 17 -10.50 -1.19 0.57
C ALA A 17 -9.99 -1.48 1.99
N ALA A 18 -10.50 -2.56 2.59
CA ALA A 18 -10.22 -2.94 3.96
C ALA A 18 -8.90 -3.72 4.12
N ASP A 19 -8.47 -3.90 5.37
CA ASP A 19 -7.24 -4.59 5.75
C ASP A 19 -7.17 -6.03 5.22
N VAL A 20 -8.27 -6.79 5.24
CA VAL A 20 -8.31 -8.14 4.67
C VAL A 20 -7.98 -8.15 3.17
N SER A 21 -8.50 -7.17 2.42
CA SER A 21 -8.15 -7.00 1.00
C SER A 21 -6.67 -6.64 0.82
N GLY A 22 -6.11 -5.87 1.75
CA GLY A 22 -4.69 -5.57 1.78
C GLY A 22 -3.80 -6.80 1.92
N VAL A 23 -4.14 -7.72 2.86
CA VAL A 23 -3.43 -9.00 3.01
C VAL A 23 -3.49 -9.81 1.72
N CYS A 24 -4.70 -10.02 1.19
CA CYS A 24 -4.90 -10.81 -0.01
C CYS A 24 -4.15 -10.24 -1.21
N SER A 25 -4.23 -8.93 -1.42
CA SER A 25 -3.57 -8.25 -2.54
C SER A 25 -2.05 -8.26 -2.43
N ALA A 26 -1.49 -8.13 -1.22
CA ALA A 26 -0.05 -8.20 -0.98
C ALA A 26 0.51 -9.61 -1.27
N LEU A 27 -0.22 -10.67 -0.90
CA LEU A 27 0.22 -12.05 -1.02
C LEU A 27 -0.10 -12.70 -2.38
N TYR A 28 -0.89 -12.04 -3.21
CA TYR A 28 -1.53 -12.59 -4.40
C TYR A 28 -0.58 -13.30 -5.38
N GLU A 29 0.60 -12.71 -5.67
CA GLU A 29 1.59 -13.24 -6.63
C GLU A 29 2.66 -14.12 -5.95
N MET A 30 2.60 -14.32 -4.63
CA MET A 30 3.67 -14.97 -3.88
C MET A 30 3.58 -16.50 -3.87
N GLY A 31 2.51 -17.09 -4.44
CA GLY A 31 2.30 -18.54 -4.51
C GLY A 31 1.87 -19.19 -3.20
N GLY A 32 1.33 -18.39 -2.28
CA GLY A 32 0.67 -18.85 -1.07
C GLY A 32 -0.81 -19.15 -1.29
N MET A 33 -1.42 -19.93 -0.40
CA MET A 33 -2.85 -20.11 -0.28
C MET A 33 -3.37 -19.13 0.77
N THR A 34 -4.17 -18.16 0.35
CA THR A 34 -4.74 -17.15 1.24
C THR A 34 -6.22 -17.45 1.48
N VAL A 35 -6.62 -17.59 2.73
CA VAL A 35 -8.00 -17.87 3.12
C VAL A 35 -8.55 -16.70 3.93
N MET A 36 -9.60 -16.08 3.44
CA MET A 36 -10.41 -15.13 4.19
C MET A 36 -11.37 -15.91 5.07
N HIS A 37 -11.21 -15.81 6.39
CA HIS A 37 -12.13 -16.44 7.32
C HIS A 37 -13.39 -15.58 7.46
N ASP A 38 -14.46 -16.00 6.80
CA ASP A 38 -15.71 -15.26 6.71
C ASP A 38 -16.89 -16.15 6.29
N ALA A 39 -18.09 -15.61 6.46
CA ALA A 39 -19.36 -16.23 6.04
C ALA A 39 -19.62 -16.17 4.53
N SER A 40 -18.66 -15.80 3.71
CA SER A 40 -18.69 -15.71 2.24
C SER A 40 -19.50 -14.58 1.60
N GLY A 41 -20.33 -13.86 2.34
CA GLY A 41 -21.19 -12.84 1.75
C GLY A 41 -20.40 -11.64 1.17
N CYS A 42 -19.72 -10.90 2.02
CA CYS A 42 -19.06 -9.64 1.63
C CYS A 42 -17.76 -9.85 0.86
N ASN A 43 -16.97 -10.88 1.20
CA ASN A 43 -15.66 -11.09 0.58
C ASN A 43 -15.69 -11.86 -0.75
N SER A 44 -16.86 -12.37 -1.18
CA SER A 44 -17.00 -13.02 -2.48
C SER A 44 -16.72 -12.08 -3.67
N THR A 45 -16.94 -10.76 -3.48
CA THR A 45 -16.61 -9.76 -4.50
C THR A 45 -15.12 -9.62 -4.74
N TYR A 46 -14.30 -9.75 -3.68
CA TYR A 46 -12.85 -9.75 -3.82
C TYR A 46 -12.38 -10.85 -4.76
N ASN A 47 -12.86 -12.07 -4.56
CA ASN A 47 -12.49 -13.23 -5.36
C ASN A 47 -13.02 -13.21 -6.80
N THR A 48 -13.90 -12.29 -7.15
CA THR A 48 -14.53 -12.27 -8.46
C THR A 48 -14.32 -10.99 -9.24
N HIS A 49 -14.12 -9.85 -8.58
CA HIS A 49 -14.14 -8.55 -9.23
C HIS A 49 -13.15 -7.52 -8.68
N ASP A 50 -12.90 -7.50 -7.38
CA ASP A 50 -12.22 -6.37 -6.74
C ASP A 50 -10.70 -6.49 -6.83
N GLU A 51 -10.16 -7.72 -6.88
CA GLU A 51 -8.73 -7.91 -7.18
C GLU A 51 -8.46 -7.63 -8.67
N PRO A 52 -7.67 -6.61 -9.01
CA PRO A 52 -7.49 -6.19 -10.39
C PRO A 52 -6.85 -7.24 -11.31
N ARG A 53 -6.07 -8.17 -10.74
CA ARG A 53 -5.35 -9.23 -11.47
C ARG A 53 -6.17 -10.51 -11.69
N TRP A 54 -7.34 -10.61 -11.10
CA TRP A 54 -8.12 -11.85 -11.04
C TRP A 54 -8.33 -12.54 -12.39
N TYR A 55 -8.63 -11.78 -13.43
CA TYR A 55 -8.92 -12.33 -14.76
C TYR A 55 -7.67 -12.73 -15.55
N ASP A 56 -6.54 -12.09 -15.27
CA ASP A 56 -5.30 -12.29 -16.03
C ASP A 56 -4.33 -13.25 -15.33
N MET A 57 -4.45 -13.37 -14.01
CA MET A 57 -3.54 -14.16 -13.16
C MET A 57 -4.34 -14.83 -12.05
N PRO A 58 -4.73 -16.11 -12.19
CA PRO A 58 -5.41 -16.82 -11.11
C PRO A 58 -4.47 -17.01 -9.92
N SER A 59 -5.02 -16.95 -8.70
CA SER A 59 -4.29 -17.18 -7.45
C SER A 59 -5.12 -18.01 -6.49
N MET A 60 -4.45 -18.64 -5.51
CA MET A 60 -5.09 -19.48 -4.49
C MET A 60 -5.66 -18.60 -3.37
N VAL A 61 -6.76 -17.90 -3.65
CA VAL A 61 -7.49 -17.08 -2.67
C VAL A 61 -8.87 -17.68 -2.46
N TYR A 62 -9.20 -17.97 -1.21
CA TYR A 62 -10.41 -18.68 -0.81
C TYR A 62 -11.15 -17.97 0.31
N ILE A 63 -12.38 -18.39 0.54
CA ILE A 63 -13.22 -17.97 1.67
C ILE A 63 -13.61 -19.24 2.44
N SER A 64 -13.56 -19.19 3.76
CA SER A 64 -13.84 -20.35 4.61
C SER A 64 -15.30 -20.79 4.64
N ALA A 65 -16.22 -19.94 4.19
CA ALA A 65 -17.66 -20.18 4.26
C ALA A 65 -18.17 -20.49 5.68
N LEU A 66 -17.74 -19.71 6.66
CA LEU A 66 -18.13 -19.81 8.07
C LEU A 66 -19.66 -19.85 8.20
N SER A 67 -20.20 -20.93 8.80
CA SER A 67 -21.62 -21.07 9.04
C SER A 67 -22.05 -20.35 10.33
N GLU A 68 -23.35 -20.05 10.44
CA GLU A 68 -23.94 -19.46 11.64
C GLU A 68 -23.70 -20.32 12.90
N THR A 69 -23.81 -21.64 12.76
CA THR A 69 -23.58 -22.58 13.87
C THR A 69 -22.13 -22.55 14.34
N GLU A 70 -21.17 -22.58 13.45
CA GLU A 70 -19.73 -22.48 13.77
C GLU A 70 -19.43 -21.14 14.46
N ALA A 71 -20.00 -20.04 13.94
CA ALA A 71 -19.84 -18.71 14.52
C ALA A 71 -20.43 -18.63 15.94
N MET A 72 -21.60 -19.20 16.19
CA MET A 72 -22.22 -19.21 17.52
C MET A 72 -21.47 -20.06 18.53
N LEU A 73 -20.88 -21.17 18.10
CA LEU A 73 -20.16 -22.10 18.98
C LEU A 73 -18.70 -21.69 19.18
N GLY A 74 -18.16 -20.83 18.33
CA GLY A 74 -16.72 -20.52 18.29
C GLY A 74 -15.88 -21.74 17.90
N ASP A 75 -16.43 -22.65 17.08
CA ASP A 75 -15.75 -23.87 16.66
C ASP A 75 -14.97 -23.64 15.38
N GLU A 76 -13.65 -23.64 15.49
CA GLU A 76 -12.69 -23.45 14.41
C GLU A 76 -12.10 -24.77 13.88
N SER A 77 -12.50 -25.93 14.45
CA SER A 77 -11.92 -27.24 14.09
C SER A 77 -12.12 -27.57 12.62
N LYS A 78 -13.33 -27.34 12.11
CA LYS A 78 -13.67 -27.62 10.72
C LYS A 78 -12.84 -26.80 9.73
N ILE A 79 -12.68 -25.49 9.97
CA ILE A 79 -11.88 -24.65 9.06
C ILE A 79 -10.40 -25.06 9.08
N ILE A 80 -9.86 -25.46 10.23
CA ILE A 80 -8.49 -25.99 10.34
C ILE A 80 -8.33 -27.28 9.52
N ASP A 81 -9.32 -28.17 9.60
CA ASP A 81 -9.35 -29.40 8.81
C ASP A 81 -9.43 -29.12 7.31
N ASP A 82 -10.41 -28.30 6.88
CA ASP A 82 -10.63 -27.94 5.47
C ASP A 82 -9.39 -27.26 4.85
N ILE A 83 -8.76 -26.31 5.56
CA ILE A 83 -7.53 -25.65 5.10
C ILE A 83 -6.38 -26.65 5.01
N SER A 84 -6.24 -27.53 6.00
CA SER A 84 -5.16 -28.51 6.03
C SER A 84 -5.29 -29.52 4.87
N GLU A 85 -6.48 -30.02 4.60
CA GLU A 85 -6.75 -30.92 3.47
C GLU A 85 -6.46 -30.24 2.13
N ALA A 86 -7.01 -29.04 1.90
CA ALA A 86 -6.76 -28.26 0.70
C ALA A 86 -5.27 -27.94 0.49
N ALA A 87 -4.54 -27.61 1.55
CA ALA A 87 -3.13 -27.30 1.48
C ALA A 87 -2.27 -28.52 1.11
N LEU A 88 -2.60 -29.71 1.61
CA LEU A 88 -1.92 -30.96 1.25
C LEU A 88 -2.14 -31.35 -0.22
N GLU A 89 -3.30 -31.02 -0.79
CA GLU A 89 -3.61 -31.23 -2.20
C GLU A 89 -2.92 -30.18 -3.09
N LEU A 90 -3.10 -28.89 -2.78
CA LEU A 90 -2.64 -27.77 -3.61
C LEU A 90 -1.14 -27.46 -3.48
N LYS A 91 -0.51 -27.86 -2.36
CA LYS A 91 0.92 -27.69 -2.07
C LYS A 91 1.39 -26.24 -2.25
N PRO A 92 0.76 -25.24 -1.60
CA PRO A 92 1.20 -23.86 -1.67
C PRO A 92 2.58 -23.67 -1.01
N ARG A 93 3.27 -22.58 -1.32
CA ARG A 93 4.51 -22.21 -0.63
C ARG A 93 4.32 -21.90 0.85
N PHE A 94 3.19 -21.29 1.17
CA PHE A 94 2.76 -21.00 2.53
C PHE A 94 1.23 -20.89 2.56
N ILE A 95 0.67 -20.87 3.76
CA ILE A 95 -0.76 -20.65 4.00
C ILE A 95 -0.90 -19.32 4.72
N ALA A 96 -1.91 -18.53 4.37
CA ALA A 96 -2.26 -17.29 5.04
C ALA A 96 -3.74 -17.29 5.40
N ILE A 97 -4.06 -16.90 6.65
CA ILE A 97 -5.44 -16.82 7.12
C ILE A 97 -5.69 -15.37 7.55
N ALA A 98 -6.65 -14.71 6.91
CA ALA A 98 -7.00 -13.32 7.18
C ALA A 98 -8.40 -13.23 7.81
N GLY A 99 -8.50 -12.50 8.91
CA GLY A 99 -9.74 -12.30 9.65
C GLY A 99 -10.66 -11.26 9.02
N THR A 100 -11.94 -11.38 9.35
CA THR A 100 -13.01 -10.44 8.99
C THR A 100 -13.80 -10.05 10.26
N PRO A 101 -14.80 -9.16 10.18
CA PRO A 101 -15.52 -8.72 11.38
C PRO A 101 -16.15 -9.84 12.20
N ILE A 102 -16.67 -10.90 11.58
CA ILE A 102 -17.35 -11.99 12.31
C ILE A 102 -16.35 -12.79 13.16
N PRO A 103 -15.26 -13.36 12.62
CA PRO A 103 -14.24 -14.04 13.42
C PRO A 103 -13.60 -13.13 14.47
N MET A 104 -13.43 -11.84 14.20
CA MET A 104 -12.96 -10.90 15.22
C MET A 104 -13.92 -10.81 16.41
N MET A 105 -15.24 -10.78 16.16
CA MET A 105 -16.26 -10.80 17.22
C MET A 105 -16.30 -12.13 17.98
N MET A 106 -15.98 -13.25 17.33
CA MET A 106 -15.84 -14.57 17.96
C MET A 106 -14.60 -14.65 18.85
N GLY A 107 -13.61 -13.78 18.66
CA GLY A 107 -12.34 -13.82 19.37
C GLY A 107 -11.36 -14.85 18.81
N THR A 108 -11.44 -15.14 17.50
CA THR A 108 -10.56 -16.10 16.80
C THR A 108 -9.08 -15.80 17.01
N ASP A 109 -8.31 -16.82 17.43
CA ASP A 109 -6.83 -16.76 17.50
C ASP A 109 -6.20 -17.18 16.17
N PHE A 110 -6.06 -16.25 15.25
CA PHE A 110 -5.44 -16.52 13.94
C PHE A 110 -4.00 -17.01 14.04
N THR A 111 -3.27 -16.60 15.08
CA THR A 111 -1.89 -17.07 15.31
C THR A 111 -1.87 -18.52 15.79
N GLY A 112 -2.76 -18.89 16.67
CA GLY A 112 -2.96 -20.27 17.13
C GLY A 112 -3.40 -21.17 15.98
N MET A 113 -4.43 -20.77 15.25
CA MET A 113 -4.93 -21.48 14.06
C MET A 113 -3.82 -21.74 13.03
N ALA A 114 -3.02 -20.71 12.70
CA ALA A 114 -1.90 -20.86 11.77
C ALA A 114 -0.87 -21.89 12.27
N LYS A 115 -0.54 -21.88 13.57
CA LYS A 115 0.38 -22.87 14.15
C LYS A 115 -0.15 -24.28 14.06
N ASP A 116 -1.44 -24.51 14.33
CA ASP A 116 -2.07 -25.81 14.24
C ASP A 116 -2.05 -26.35 12.81
N ILE A 117 -2.36 -25.51 11.83
CA ILE A 117 -2.31 -25.86 10.41
C ILE A 117 -0.86 -26.16 9.98
N GLU A 118 0.11 -25.37 10.40
CA GLU A 118 1.54 -25.63 10.10
C GLU A 118 1.99 -26.96 10.70
N GLN A 119 1.56 -27.31 11.93
CA GLN A 119 1.89 -28.60 12.54
C GLN A 119 1.28 -29.78 11.80
N ARG A 120 0.07 -29.65 11.28
CA ARG A 120 -0.64 -30.71 10.55
C ARG A 120 -0.11 -30.93 9.15
N THR A 121 0.25 -29.85 8.46
CA THR A 121 0.60 -29.88 7.02
C THR A 121 2.11 -29.86 6.76
N GLY A 122 2.92 -29.37 7.70
CA GLY A 122 4.34 -29.07 7.50
C GLY A 122 4.59 -27.86 6.57
N ILE A 123 3.53 -27.16 6.13
CA ILE A 123 3.61 -25.98 5.27
C ILE A 123 3.60 -24.73 6.17
N PRO A 124 4.54 -23.77 6.01
CA PRO A 124 4.53 -22.55 6.80
C PRO A 124 3.19 -21.82 6.74
N ALA A 125 2.65 -21.43 7.89
CA ALA A 125 1.37 -20.75 7.96
C ALA A 125 1.47 -19.41 8.69
N LEU A 126 0.71 -18.41 8.21
CA LEU A 126 0.66 -17.04 8.72
C LEU A 126 -0.78 -16.69 9.08
N GLY A 127 -0.99 -16.17 10.28
CA GLY A 127 -2.30 -15.70 10.76
C GLY A 127 -2.32 -14.17 10.85
N PHE A 128 -3.38 -13.54 10.34
CA PHE A 128 -3.59 -12.10 10.33
C PHE A 128 -4.89 -11.74 11.03
N ALA A 129 -4.79 -11.04 12.15
CA ALA A 129 -5.95 -10.56 12.91
C ALA A 129 -6.55 -9.30 12.27
N THR A 130 -6.78 -9.34 10.95
CA THR A 130 -7.55 -8.33 10.24
C THR A 130 -9.03 -8.40 10.64
N ASN A 131 -9.76 -7.31 10.49
CA ASN A 131 -11.13 -7.23 11.01
C ASN A 131 -12.07 -6.36 10.14
N GLY A 132 -11.60 -5.87 9.00
CA GLY A 132 -12.38 -5.03 8.11
C GLY A 132 -12.59 -3.58 8.59
N MET A 133 -12.00 -3.20 9.73
CA MET A 133 -12.18 -1.87 10.34
C MET A 133 -11.02 -0.91 10.02
N HIS A 134 -9.96 -1.42 9.42
CA HIS A 134 -8.77 -0.68 9.03
C HIS A 134 -8.61 -0.63 7.52
N SER A 135 -7.77 0.28 7.04
CA SER A 135 -7.47 0.36 5.61
C SER A 135 -6.60 -0.80 5.12
N TYR A 136 -6.60 -1.03 3.82
CA TYR A 136 -5.74 -2.02 3.16
C TYR A 136 -4.26 -1.82 3.47
N LEU A 137 -3.82 -0.61 3.81
CA LEU A 137 -2.41 -0.31 4.14
C LEU A 137 -1.93 -1.12 5.34
N LEU A 138 -2.78 -1.27 6.39
CA LEU A 138 -2.42 -2.05 7.57
C LEU A 138 -2.32 -3.54 7.25
N GLY A 139 -3.29 -4.07 6.50
CA GLY A 139 -3.27 -5.48 6.10
C GLY A 139 -2.11 -5.83 5.20
N ALA A 140 -1.86 -5.04 4.15
CA ALA A 140 -0.73 -5.24 3.26
C ALA A 140 0.62 -5.11 4.00
N GLY A 141 0.74 -4.15 4.91
CA GLY A 141 1.93 -3.95 5.73
C GLY A 141 2.21 -5.15 6.65
N ALA A 142 1.17 -5.68 7.29
CA ALA A 142 1.29 -6.89 8.13
C ALA A 142 1.71 -8.11 7.29
N ALA A 143 1.15 -8.27 6.09
CA ALA A 143 1.49 -9.36 5.18
C ALA A 143 2.95 -9.28 4.73
N PHE A 144 3.40 -8.13 4.24
CA PHE A 144 4.79 -7.91 3.83
C PHE A 144 5.79 -8.14 4.97
N LYS A 145 5.50 -7.59 6.15
CA LYS A 145 6.30 -7.79 7.36
C LYS A 145 6.45 -9.27 7.67
N SER A 146 5.34 -10.01 7.75
CA SER A 146 5.35 -11.43 8.10
C SER A 146 6.11 -12.28 7.09
N VAL A 147 5.95 -11.99 5.79
CA VAL A 147 6.72 -12.67 4.73
C VAL A 147 8.22 -12.38 4.87
N ALA A 148 8.61 -11.15 5.13
CA ALA A 148 10.02 -10.80 5.29
C ALA A 148 10.64 -11.46 6.52
N GLU A 149 9.96 -11.44 7.66
CA GLU A 149 10.43 -12.06 8.90
C GLU A 149 10.60 -13.58 8.78
N ARG A 150 9.71 -14.23 8.05
CA ARG A 150 9.65 -15.68 7.94
C ARG A 150 10.55 -16.24 6.83
N PHE A 151 10.63 -15.57 5.68
CA PHE A 151 11.19 -16.16 4.47
C PHE A 151 12.42 -15.44 3.90
N CYS A 152 12.71 -14.22 4.30
CA CYS A 152 13.91 -13.55 3.81
C CYS A 152 15.19 -14.23 4.29
N HIS A 153 16.10 -14.50 3.36
CA HIS A 153 17.34 -15.23 3.62
C HIS A 153 18.37 -14.35 4.34
N ARG A 154 18.55 -14.55 5.64
CA ARG A 154 19.45 -13.76 6.50
C ARG A 154 20.93 -13.79 6.09
N SER A 155 21.34 -14.78 5.31
CA SER A 155 22.72 -14.92 4.80
C SER A 155 23.01 -14.06 3.57
N VAL A 156 21.98 -13.56 2.90
CA VAL A 156 22.13 -12.72 1.72
C VAL A 156 22.62 -11.33 2.16
N LYS A 157 23.62 -10.80 1.47
CA LYS A 157 24.17 -9.46 1.71
C LYS A 157 24.32 -8.70 0.40
N ALA A 158 24.20 -7.40 0.46
CA ALA A 158 24.47 -6.54 -0.67
C ALA A 158 25.90 -6.76 -1.18
N ARG A 159 26.06 -6.78 -2.50
CA ARG A 159 27.39 -6.80 -3.13
C ARG A 159 28.09 -5.47 -2.87
N PRO A 160 29.45 -5.40 -3.03
CA PRO A 160 30.13 -4.12 -2.99
C PRO A 160 29.48 -3.11 -3.95
N LEU A 161 29.32 -1.87 -3.49
CA LEU A 161 28.67 -0.83 -4.27
C LEU A 161 29.36 -0.67 -5.63
N SER A 162 28.61 -0.76 -6.69
CA SER A 162 29.05 -0.60 -8.08
C SER A 162 28.50 0.70 -8.66
N LYS A 163 28.79 0.95 -9.95
CA LYS A 163 28.20 2.09 -10.67
C LYS A 163 26.69 2.00 -10.80
N SER A 164 26.13 0.80 -10.64
CA SER A 164 24.69 0.53 -10.68
C SER A 164 24.22 0.00 -9.33
N PRO A 165 23.80 0.87 -8.40
CA PRO A 165 23.27 0.44 -7.11
C PRO A 165 22.05 -0.45 -7.29
N VAL A 166 21.97 -1.50 -6.47
CA VAL A 166 20.81 -2.42 -6.44
C VAL A 166 19.77 -1.88 -5.46
N ILE A 167 18.51 -1.86 -5.87
CA ILE A 167 17.38 -1.35 -5.08
C ILE A 167 16.23 -2.36 -5.01
N ASN A 168 15.46 -2.32 -3.93
CA ASN A 168 14.13 -2.91 -3.88
C ASN A 168 13.09 -1.80 -3.99
N LEU A 169 12.00 -2.07 -4.69
CA LEU A 169 10.79 -1.25 -4.71
C LEU A 169 9.77 -1.91 -3.78
N LEU A 170 9.44 -1.29 -2.66
CA LEU A 170 8.61 -1.89 -1.61
C LEU A 170 7.19 -1.35 -1.65
N GLY A 171 6.19 -2.25 -1.53
CA GLY A 171 4.78 -1.88 -1.44
C GLY A 171 4.07 -1.72 -2.78
N ALA A 172 4.55 -2.39 -3.81
CA ALA A 172 3.92 -2.37 -5.13
C ALA A 172 2.64 -3.22 -5.15
N THR A 173 1.56 -2.74 -4.54
CA THR A 173 0.24 -3.39 -4.60
C THR A 173 -0.63 -2.81 -5.71
N PRO A 174 -1.53 -3.58 -6.32
CA PRO A 174 -2.49 -3.03 -7.28
C PRO A 174 -3.51 -2.11 -6.62
N LEU A 175 -3.69 -2.15 -5.30
CA LEU A 175 -4.54 -1.20 -4.58
C LEU A 175 -4.01 0.23 -4.65
N ASP A 176 -2.67 0.41 -4.71
CA ASP A 176 -2.03 1.71 -4.90
C ASP A 176 -1.73 2.03 -6.38
N PHE A 177 -1.32 1.03 -7.16
CA PHE A 177 -0.74 1.25 -8.49
C PHE A 177 -1.59 0.71 -9.64
N SER A 178 -2.72 0.05 -9.33
CA SER A 178 -3.57 -0.63 -10.32
C SER A 178 -2.78 -1.63 -11.18
N VAL A 179 -3.36 -2.06 -12.29
CA VAL A 179 -2.72 -2.91 -13.31
C VAL A 179 -2.48 -2.17 -14.63
N THR A 180 -2.51 -0.83 -14.61
CA THR A 180 -2.45 0.03 -15.80
C THR A 180 -1.03 0.35 -16.26
N GLY A 181 0.01 -0.23 -15.64
CA GLY A 181 1.41 -0.03 -16.02
C GLY A 181 2.18 0.94 -15.13
N GLY A 182 1.61 1.41 -14.03
CA GLY A 182 2.26 2.35 -13.10
C GLY A 182 3.57 1.82 -12.52
N ILE A 183 3.58 0.57 -12.04
CA ILE A 183 4.79 -0.06 -11.47
C ILE A 183 5.87 -0.28 -12.53
N GLN A 184 5.48 -0.70 -13.73
CA GLN A 184 6.43 -0.87 -14.84
C GLN A 184 7.10 0.46 -15.20
N ALA A 185 6.35 1.56 -15.20
CA ALA A 185 6.89 2.90 -15.48
C ALA A 185 7.85 3.38 -14.36
N ILE A 186 7.53 3.11 -13.09
CA ILE A 186 8.40 3.42 -11.95
C ILE A 186 9.69 2.59 -12.02
N LYS A 187 9.58 1.28 -12.26
CA LYS A 187 10.73 0.39 -12.44
C LYS A 187 11.64 0.88 -13.55
N LYS A 188 11.04 1.15 -14.73
CA LYS A 188 11.77 1.67 -15.88
C LYS A 188 12.49 2.98 -15.57
N PHE A 189 11.86 3.90 -14.85
CA PHE A 189 12.49 5.16 -14.45
C PHE A 189 13.80 4.90 -13.67
N PHE A 190 13.78 4.03 -12.66
CA PHE A 190 14.99 3.74 -11.89
C PHE A 190 16.06 2.98 -12.71
N GLU A 191 15.65 2.10 -13.62
CA GLU A 191 16.56 1.41 -14.54
C GLU A 191 17.22 2.42 -15.52
N ASP A 192 16.46 3.36 -16.06
CA ASP A 192 16.97 4.44 -16.94
C ASP A 192 17.93 5.38 -16.16
N GLU A 193 17.71 5.58 -14.86
CA GLU A 193 18.62 6.29 -13.94
C GLU A 193 19.86 5.48 -13.52
N GLY A 194 20.03 4.26 -14.03
CA GLY A 194 21.20 3.42 -13.81
C GLY A 194 21.15 2.57 -12.54
N PHE A 195 19.99 2.38 -11.93
CA PHE A 195 19.80 1.42 -10.83
C PHE A 195 19.48 0.02 -11.37
N THR A 196 19.79 -1.00 -10.56
CA THR A 196 19.31 -2.36 -10.80
C THR A 196 18.18 -2.67 -9.83
N VAL A 197 16.98 -2.98 -10.33
CA VAL A 197 15.84 -3.34 -9.48
C VAL A 197 15.92 -4.82 -9.16
N GLN A 198 16.13 -5.16 -7.87
CA GLN A 198 16.16 -6.53 -7.33
C GLN A 198 14.75 -7.11 -7.25
N SER A 199 13.81 -6.35 -6.66
CA SER A 199 12.44 -6.79 -6.45
C SER A 199 11.45 -5.64 -6.45
N THR A 200 10.19 -5.95 -6.80
CA THR A 200 9.02 -5.08 -6.61
C THR A 200 8.02 -5.84 -5.72
N TRP A 201 8.00 -5.57 -4.45
CA TRP A 201 7.05 -6.18 -3.52
C TRP A 201 5.65 -5.56 -3.68
N ALA A 202 4.60 -6.25 -4.11
CA ALA A 202 4.40 -7.67 -4.42
C ALA A 202 4.14 -7.93 -5.91
N MET A 203 4.11 -6.92 -6.79
CA MET A 203 3.78 -7.06 -8.21
C MET A 203 5.03 -7.30 -9.04
N ASN A 204 4.92 -8.21 -10.02
CA ASN A 204 5.95 -8.44 -11.04
C ASN A 204 7.34 -8.81 -10.47
N SER A 205 7.39 -9.55 -9.37
CA SER A 205 8.62 -10.09 -8.78
C SER A 205 8.52 -11.58 -8.57
N SER A 206 9.63 -12.27 -8.75
CA SER A 206 9.71 -13.68 -8.36
C SER A 206 9.80 -13.78 -6.82
N TRP A 207 9.40 -14.93 -6.30
CA TRP A 207 9.58 -15.28 -4.89
C TRP A 207 11.04 -15.17 -4.46
N GLU A 208 11.94 -15.67 -5.32
CA GLU A 208 13.38 -15.66 -5.09
C GLU A 208 13.94 -14.25 -5.00
N ASP A 209 13.46 -13.31 -5.85
CA ASP A 209 13.88 -11.91 -5.81
C ASP A 209 13.47 -11.25 -4.49
N MET A 210 12.26 -11.53 -4.01
CA MET A 210 11.75 -10.99 -2.75
C MET A 210 12.49 -11.57 -1.54
N THR A 211 12.68 -12.90 -1.50
CA THR A 211 13.38 -13.54 -0.36
C THR A 211 14.87 -13.22 -0.31
N ASN A 212 15.46 -12.80 -1.44
CA ASN A 212 16.81 -12.29 -1.56
C ASN A 212 16.90 -10.75 -1.44
N ALA A 213 15.93 -10.09 -0.83
CA ALA A 213 15.88 -8.64 -0.68
C ALA A 213 17.13 -8.03 -0.04
N GLY A 214 17.88 -8.81 0.76
CA GLY A 214 19.18 -8.41 1.34
C GLY A 214 20.28 -8.10 0.32
N ALA A 215 20.10 -8.43 -0.95
CA ALA A 215 21.04 -8.07 -2.02
C ALA A 215 21.01 -6.58 -2.39
N ALA A 216 19.98 -5.85 -1.99
CA ALA A 216 19.83 -4.44 -2.30
C ALA A 216 20.65 -3.53 -1.38
N HIS A 217 21.12 -2.40 -1.92
CA HIS A 217 21.83 -1.34 -1.20
C HIS A 217 20.85 -0.36 -0.54
N VAL A 218 19.68 -0.16 -1.14
CA VAL A 218 18.63 0.75 -0.65
C VAL A 218 17.25 0.16 -0.94
N ASN A 219 16.32 0.38 -0.03
CA ASN A 219 14.91 0.10 -0.19
C ASN A 219 14.16 1.38 -0.54
N ILE A 220 13.29 1.35 -1.54
CA ILE A 220 12.43 2.47 -1.89
C ILE A 220 11.01 2.14 -1.45
N VAL A 221 10.48 2.92 -0.51
CA VAL A 221 9.12 2.80 0.02
C VAL A 221 8.18 3.55 -0.92
N LEU A 222 7.38 2.82 -1.70
CA LEU A 222 6.46 3.36 -2.69
C LEU A 222 5.09 3.72 -2.10
N SER A 223 4.72 3.07 -1.01
CA SER A 223 3.44 3.25 -0.31
C SER A 223 3.64 3.04 1.19
N ALA A 224 2.82 3.67 2.01
CA ALA A 224 2.86 3.57 3.46
C ALA A 224 2.71 2.13 3.97
N CYS A 225 2.07 1.25 3.22
CA CYS A 225 1.99 -0.17 3.55
C CYS A 225 3.37 -0.86 3.60
N ALA A 226 4.38 -0.31 2.94
CA ALA A 226 5.71 -0.90 2.89
C ALA A 226 6.63 -0.46 4.04
N LEU A 227 6.23 0.50 4.88
CA LEU A 227 7.08 0.96 5.99
C LEU A 227 7.44 -0.18 6.96
N PRO A 228 6.49 -1.03 7.43
CA PRO A 228 6.84 -2.16 8.29
C PRO A 228 7.83 -3.14 7.64
N LEU A 229 7.71 -3.36 6.34
CA LEU A 229 8.66 -4.17 5.58
C LEU A 229 10.05 -3.53 5.54
N ALA A 230 10.13 -2.23 5.25
CA ALA A 230 11.39 -1.50 5.18
C ALA A 230 12.13 -1.53 6.53
N GLU A 231 11.41 -1.41 7.65
CA GLU A 231 11.95 -1.52 8.99
C GLU A 231 12.49 -2.94 9.30
N VAL A 232 11.77 -3.97 8.88
CA VAL A 232 12.24 -5.36 9.02
C VAL A 232 13.51 -5.60 8.20
N LEU A 233 13.54 -5.20 6.93
CA LEU A 233 14.71 -5.35 6.07
C LEU A 233 15.91 -4.56 6.61
N LYS A 234 15.68 -3.37 7.17
CA LYS A 234 16.70 -2.61 7.88
C LYS A 234 17.21 -3.35 9.11
N SER A 235 16.32 -3.93 9.92
CA SER A 235 16.71 -4.70 11.10
C SER A 235 17.52 -5.95 10.76
N ILE A 236 17.15 -6.65 9.66
CA ILE A 236 17.83 -7.89 9.25
C ILE A 236 19.17 -7.62 8.55
N TYR A 237 19.23 -6.63 7.67
CA TYR A 237 20.34 -6.42 6.73
C TYR A 237 21.07 -5.10 6.91
N GLY A 238 20.52 -4.15 7.69
CA GLY A 238 21.05 -2.80 7.78
C GLY A 238 20.75 -1.94 6.55
N THR A 239 19.91 -2.40 5.62
CA THR A 239 19.63 -1.70 4.37
C THR A 239 18.80 -0.43 4.64
N PRO A 240 19.30 0.77 4.30
CA PRO A 240 18.56 2.02 4.45
C PRO A 240 17.35 2.07 3.53
N TYR A 241 16.42 2.97 3.82
CA TYR A 241 15.27 3.19 2.94
C TYR A 241 15.01 4.68 2.67
N VAL A 242 14.41 4.95 1.51
CA VAL A 242 13.96 6.26 1.07
C VAL A 242 12.49 6.14 0.65
N ALA A 243 11.62 7.02 1.13
CA ALA A 243 10.23 7.04 0.71
C ALA A 243 10.01 8.06 -0.42
N GLY A 244 9.24 7.67 -1.45
CA GLY A 244 8.85 8.55 -2.54
C GLY A 244 8.61 7.83 -3.86
N LEU A 245 7.85 8.51 -4.73
CA LEU A 245 7.54 8.08 -6.10
C LEU A 245 8.16 9.07 -7.09
N PRO A 246 8.74 8.60 -8.19
CA PRO A 246 9.40 9.47 -9.16
C PRO A 246 8.37 10.20 -10.03
N TYR A 247 7.67 11.19 -9.46
CA TYR A 247 6.69 12.01 -10.15
C TYR A 247 7.28 13.38 -10.53
N GLY A 248 7.05 13.82 -11.80
CA GLY A 248 7.62 15.06 -12.29
C GLY A 248 9.12 14.98 -12.62
N ARG A 249 9.62 15.85 -13.49
CA ARG A 249 11.02 15.83 -13.94
C ARG A 249 11.99 16.18 -12.82
N GLY A 250 11.77 17.31 -12.16
CA GLY A 250 12.69 17.85 -11.15
C GLY A 250 12.71 17.00 -9.91
N PHE A 251 11.55 16.66 -9.37
CA PHE A 251 11.48 15.84 -8.16
C PHE A 251 12.00 14.41 -8.41
N SER A 252 11.71 13.80 -9.56
CA SER A 252 12.23 12.46 -9.89
C SER A 252 13.77 12.42 -9.88
N SER A 253 14.42 13.43 -10.47
CA SER A 253 15.88 13.54 -10.45
C SER A 253 16.42 13.74 -9.02
N ALA A 254 15.76 14.56 -8.22
CA ALA A 254 16.14 14.77 -6.81
C ALA A 254 15.97 13.48 -5.98
N LEU A 255 14.91 12.72 -6.22
CA LEU A 255 14.67 11.42 -5.58
C LEU A 255 15.76 10.41 -5.96
N ALA A 256 16.10 10.29 -7.25
CA ALA A 256 17.17 9.40 -7.70
C ALA A 256 18.52 9.75 -7.04
N GLU A 257 18.85 11.04 -6.89
CA GLU A 257 20.04 11.49 -6.20
C GLU A 257 20.04 11.13 -4.70
N LYS A 258 18.89 11.27 -4.02
CA LYS A 258 18.73 10.83 -2.63
C LYS A 258 18.96 9.33 -2.48
N VAL A 259 18.41 8.53 -3.40
CA VAL A 259 18.62 7.07 -3.41
C VAL A 259 20.10 6.73 -3.61
N ARG A 260 20.84 7.43 -4.52
CA ARG A 260 22.28 7.23 -4.70
C ARG A 260 23.07 7.57 -3.42
N LYS A 261 22.72 8.65 -2.74
CA LYS A 261 23.34 9.04 -1.46
C LYS A 261 23.08 8.00 -0.39
N ALA A 262 21.84 7.53 -0.25
CA ALA A 262 21.50 6.50 0.72
C ALA A 262 22.28 5.20 0.46
N ALA A 263 22.47 4.81 -0.82
CA ALA A 263 23.24 3.64 -1.19
C ALA A 263 24.73 3.75 -0.80
N SER A 264 25.31 4.95 -0.83
CA SER A 264 26.75 5.16 -0.56
C SER A 264 27.08 5.43 0.91
N CYS A 265 26.16 6.04 1.67
CA CYS A 265 26.44 6.55 3.01
C CYS A 265 25.67 5.87 4.14
N CYS A 266 24.84 4.86 3.84
CA CYS A 266 23.88 4.25 4.78
C CYS A 266 23.01 5.31 5.51
N TYR A 267 22.77 6.45 4.88
CA TYR A 267 22.04 7.58 5.45
C TYR A 267 20.56 7.43 5.19
N GLU A 268 19.77 7.61 6.23
CA GLU A 268 18.30 7.63 6.13
C GLU A 268 17.82 9.04 5.88
N GLU A 269 17.16 9.26 4.77
CA GLU A 269 16.41 10.47 4.55
C GLU A 269 15.01 10.11 4.04
N ILE A 270 14.03 10.29 4.93
CA ILE A 270 12.64 10.37 4.49
C ILE A 270 12.54 11.62 3.64
N SER A 271 11.87 11.52 2.49
CA SER A 271 11.67 12.67 1.60
C SER A 271 10.97 13.80 2.33
N ALA A 272 11.74 14.68 2.97
CA ALA A 272 11.19 15.87 3.60
C ALA A 272 10.90 16.94 2.54
N PRO A 273 9.73 17.56 2.55
CA PRO A 273 9.38 18.61 1.61
C PRO A 273 10.22 19.89 1.84
N LEU A 274 10.45 20.63 0.77
CA LEU A 274 11.06 21.95 0.82
C LEU A 274 10.01 22.96 1.31
N SER A 275 10.29 23.64 2.40
CA SER A 275 9.37 24.63 2.96
C SER A 275 9.37 25.97 2.22
N SER A 276 8.22 26.59 2.23
CA SER A 276 7.81 28.00 2.00
C SER A 276 7.48 28.47 0.60
N CYS A 277 6.29 29.06 0.41
CA CYS A 277 5.96 30.27 -0.28
C CYS A 277 4.59 30.68 -0.81
N ASN A 278 4.41 31.52 -1.77
CA ASN A 278 3.32 32.41 -2.14
C ASN A 278 2.43 31.93 -3.29
N CYS A 279 1.44 31.05 -3.04
CA CYS A 279 0.26 30.94 -3.89
C CYS A 279 -0.97 31.47 -3.13
N LYS A 280 -1.83 32.25 -3.81
CA LYS A 280 -2.99 32.89 -3.16
C LYS A 280 -4.05 31.89 -2.70
N LYS A 281 -4.19 30.73 -3.33
CA LYS A 281 -5.14 29.68 -2.96
C LYS A 281 -4.41 28.37 -2.71
N PRO A 282 -4.80 27.58 -1.69
CA PRO A 282 -4.17 26.31 -1.37
C PRO A 282 -4.51 25.24 -2.41
N ILE A 283 -3.58 24.28 -2.59
CA ILE A 283 -3.82 23.01 -3.26
C ILE A 283 -3.84 21.93 -2.20
N TYR A 284 -4.91 21.17 -2.14
CA TYR A 284 -5.04 20.02 -1.25
C TYR A 284 -4.92 18.74 -2.08
N ILE A 285 -4.06 17.83 -1.65
CA ILE A 285 -3.90 16.50 -2.25
C ILE A 285 -4.43 15.50 -1.24
N ILE A 286 -5.50 14.77 -1.58
CA ILE A 286 -6.11 13.79 -0.67
C ILE A 286 -5.85 12.40 -1.23
N GLY A 287 -5.17 11.54 -0.44
CA GLY A 287 -4.85 10.20 -0.87
C GLY A 287 -3.86 9.48 0.03
N GLU A 288 -3.23 8.44 -0.51
CA GLU A 288 -2.16 7.72 0.14
C GLU A 288 -0.96 8.65 0.38
N ALA A 289 -0.33 8.55 1.55
CA ALA A 289 0.60 9.56 2.03
C ALA A 289 1.87 9.72 1.17
N VAL A 290 2.49 8.61 0.75
CA VAL A 290 3.74 8.66 -0.05
C VAL A 290 3.46 9.20 -1.45
N ALA A 291 2.38 8.74 -2.08
CA ALA A 291 1.97 9.22 -3.40
C ALA A 291 1.60 10.71 -3.37
N SER A 292 0.80 11.11 -2.38
CA SER A 292 0.37 12.51 -2.21
C SER A 292 1.55 13.44 -1.92
N SER A 293 2.47 13.03 -1.05
CA SER A 293 3.70 13.79 -0.77
C SER A 293 4.62 13.88 -1.99
N SER A 294 4.67 12.84 -2.80
CA SER A 294 5.44 12.86 -4.06
C SER A 294 4.84 13.83 -5.07
N ILE A 295 3.51 13.92 -5.17
CA ILE A 295 2.82 14.92 -6.00
C ILE A 295 3.09 16.33 -5.47
N LYS A 296 2.99 16.55 -4.15
CA LYS A 296 3.33 17.82 -3.51
C LYS A 296 4.75 18.26 -3.86
N ASN A 297 5.73 17.35 -3.70
CA ASN A 297 7.12 17.61 -4.04
C ASN A 297 7.30 17.92 -5.54
N ALA A 298 6.63 17.20 -6.43
CA ALA A 298 6.69 17.47 -7.87
C ALA A 298 6.13 18.88 -8.20
N LEU A 299 5.03 19.28 -7.57
CA LEU A 299 4.49 20.65 -7.74
C LEU A 299 5.45 21.72 -7.24
N GLN A 300 6.18 21.44 -6.15
CA GLN A 300 7.17 22.38 -5.61
C GLN A 300 8.43 22.46 -6.47
N TYR A 301 8.99 21.32 -6.87
CA TYR A 301 10.24 21.26 -7.64
C TYR A 301 10.07 21.73 -9.08
N ASP A 302 8.99 21.31 -9.76
CA ASP A 302 8.83 21.53 -11.19
C ASP A 302 8.13 22.84 -11.51
N TYR A 303 7.25 23.33 -10.61
CA TYR A 303 6.41 24.49 -10.83
C TYR A 303 6.57 25.60 -9.79
N GLY A 304 7.37 25.40 -8.74
CA GLY A 304 7.56 26.38 -7.66
C GLY A 304 6.32 26.66 -6.82
N ILE A 305 5.28 25.82 -6.93
CA ILE A 305 4.02 25.97 -6.20
C ILE A 305 4.24 25.48 -4.77
N LYS A 306 4.05 26.34 -3.80
CA LYS A 306 4.46 26.07 -2.42
C LYS A 306 3.31 25.97 -1.42
N ASN A 307 2.12 26.54 -1.73
CA ASN A 307 0.94 26.41 -0.89
C ASN A 307 0.18 25.11 -1.22
N VAL A 308 0.85 23.98 -0.95
CA VAL A 308 0.35 22.64 -1.22
C VAL A 308 0.33 21.85 0.06
N HIS A 309 -0.78 21.21 0.36
CA HIS A 309 -1.00 20.43 1.58
C HIS A 309 -1.50 19.04 1.24
N VAL A 310 -0.97 18.04 1.93
CA VAL A 310 -1.48 16.68 1.87
C VAL A 310 -2.51 16.47 2.96
N ILE A 311 -3.60 15.81 2.64
CA ILE A 311 -4.57 15.26 3.59
C ILE A 311 -4.51 13.74 3.45
N SER A 312 -3.87 13.07 4.42
CA SER A 312 -3.86 11.61 4.50
C SER A 312 -5.06 11.14 5.30
N ALA A 313 -5.97 10.45 4.65
CA ALA A 313 -7.17 9.88 5.27
C ALA A 313 -6.95 8.43 5.75
N LEU A 314 -5.81 7.83 5.44
CA LEU A 314 -5.43 6.45 5.76
C LEU A 314 -4.36 6.41 6.85
N GLU A 315 -4.29 5.28 7.55
CA GLU A 315 -3.35 5.05 8.65
C GLU A 315 -1.89 4.96 8.15
N ASN A 316 -0.95 5.13 9.10
CA ASN A 316 0.50 5.00 8.89
C ASN A 316 1.12 6.01 7.90
N GLY A 317 0.43 7.11 7.61
CA GLY A 317 0.93 8.12 6.67
C GLY A 317 1.90 9.13 7.25
N SER A 318 1.93 9.30 8.57
CA SER A 318 2.61 10.41 9.26
C SER A 318 4.10 10.56 8.92
N PHE A 319 4.83 9.47 8.65
CA PHE A 319 6.25 9.49 8.30
C PHE A 319 6.55 10.20 6.97
N ALA A 320 5.56 10.30 6.06
CA ALA A 320 5.69 10.94 4.76
C ALA A 320 5.14 12.38 4.75
N LEU A 321 4.52 12.83 5.83
CA LEU A 321 3.88 14.13 5.96
C LEU A 321 4.81 15.15 6.62
N ASP A 322 4.66 16.42 6.27
CA ASP A 322 5.31 17.52 6.98
C ASP A 322 4.36 18.24 7.95
N LYS A 323 4.87 19.27 8.63
CA LYS A 323 4.09 20.04 9.62
C LYS A 323 2.92 20.82 9.04
N SER A 324 2.88 21.00 7.72
CA SER A 324 1.80 21.73 7.02
C SER A 324 0.72 20.80 6.48
N ASP A 325 0.91 19.50 6.61
CA ASP A 325 0.03 18.45 6.14
C ASP A 325 -0.91 17.97 7.26
N PHE A 326 -1.91 17.19 6.88
CA PHE A 326 -2.96 16.76 7.80
C PHE A 326 -3.10 15.21 7.73
N GLU A 327 -3.15 14.59 8.89
CA GLU A 327 -3.58 13.19 9.02
C GLU A 327 -5.00 13.20 9.60
N LEU A 328 -6.02 12.98 8.75
CA LEU A 328 -7.43 13.15 9.10
C LEU A 328 -8.23 11.95 8.59
N SER A 329 -8.88 11.25 9.51
CA SER A 329 -9.79 10.14 9.20
C SER A 329 -11.27 10.52 9.21
N GLU A 330 -11.61 11.69 9.78
CA GLU A 330 -12.99 12.09 9.97
C GLU A 330 -13.49 12.96 8.82
N GLU A 331 -14.65 12.62 8.27
CA GLU A 331 -15.27 13.31 7.14
C GLU A 331 -15.51 14.78 7.41
N ASP A 332 -16.00 15.14 8.60
CA ASP A 332 -16.28 16.51 8.99
C ASP A 332 -15.03 17.39 9.04
N ASP A 333 -13.88 16.84 9.43
CA ASP A 333 -12.65 17.62 9.51
C ASP A 333 -12.09 17.88 8.10
N ILE A 334 -12.23 16.92 7.19
CA ILE A 334 -11.92 17.10 5.76
C ILE A 334 -12.81 18.22 5.19
N PHE A 335 -14.11 18.18 5.45
CA PHE A 335 -15.04 19.24 4.99
C PHE A 335 -14.70 20.62 5.53
N LYS A 336 -14.33 20.73 6.81
CA LYS A 336 -13.90 22.03 7.41
C LYS A 336 -12.71 22.63 6.67
N ILE A 337 -11.71 21.79 6.32
CA ILE A 337 -10.54 22.27 5.57
C ILE A 337 -10.95 22.70 4.16
N LEU A 338 -11.73 21.90 3.45
CA LEU A 338 -12.14 22.17 2.07
C LEU A 338 -13.11 23.36 1.95
N ALA A 339 -13.82 23.71 3.03
CA ALA A 339 -14.70 24.89 3.06
C ALA A 339 -13.97 26.23 2.77
N GLY A 340 -12.64 26.26 2.91
CA GLY A 340 -11.80 27.40 2.51
C GLY A 340 -11.60 27.57 0.99
N GLY A 341 -12.13 26.66 0.19
CA GLY A 341 -11.93 26.64 -1.27
C GLY A 341 -10.51 26.21 -1.66
N GLY A 342 -10.10 26.56 -2.88
CA GLY A 342 -8.79 26.19 -3.43
C GLY A 342 -8.88 25.19 -4.57
N THR A 343 -7.86 24.35 -4.74
CA THR A 343 -7.85 23.23 -5.70
C THR A 343 -7.68 21.91 -4.94
N VAL A 344 -8.47 20.90 -5.27
CA VAL A 344 -8.40 19.57 -4.67
C VAL A 344 -7.98 18.57 -5.74
N ILE A 345 -6.90 17.83 -5.48
CA ILE A 345 -6.44 16.70 -6.29
C ILE A 345 -6.74 15.44 -5.48
N ALA A 346 -7.68 14.63 -5.91
CA ALA A 346 -8.12 13.47 -5.14
C ALA A 346 -8.85 12.44 -6.01
N ASP A 347 -9.10 11.26 -5.41
CA ASP A 347 -9.99 10.28 -5.98
C ASP A 347 -11.39 10.88 -6.20
N PRO A 348 -12.12 10.49 -7.29
CA PRO A 348 -13.47 10.98 -7.57
C PRO A 348 -14.48 10.87 -6.42
N LEU A 349 -14.27 9.98 -5.45
CA LEU A 349 -15.10 9.89 -4.25
C LEU A 349 -15.11 11.18 -3.42
N TYR A 350 -14.02 11.97 -3.48
CA TYR A 350 -13.91 13.25 -2.77
C TYR A 350 -14.52 14.44 -3.52
N LYS A 351 -14.99 14.24 -4.77
CA LYS A 351 -15.55 15.32 -5.57
C LYS A 351 -16.73 16.02 -4.90
N PRO A 352 -17.71 15.33 -4.28
CA PRO A 352 -18.82 16.00 -3.57
C PRO A 352 -18.34 16.89 -2.42
N ALA A 353 -17.29 16.46 -1.71
CA ALA A 353 -16.70 17.24 -0.61
C ALA A 353 -16.03 18.52 -1.13
N ALA A 354 -15.25 18.41 -2.20
CA ALA A 354 -14.57 19.55 -2.83
C ALA A 354 -15.57 20.58 -3.39
N GLU A 355 -16.60 20.12 -4.10
CA GLU A 355 -17.64 20.98 -4.70
C GLU A 355 -18.44 21.75 -3.63
N ARG A 356 -18.78 21.10 -2.50
CA ARG A 356 -19.42 21.78 -1.35
C ARG A 356 -18.58 22.90 -0.76
N GLY A 357 -17.25 22.71 -0.74
CA GLY A 357 -16.30 23.73 -0.31
C GLY A 357 -16.03 24.81 -1.35
N GLY A 358 -16.60 24.73 -2.55
CA GLY A 358 -16.33 25.65 -3.65
C GLY A 358 -14.92 25.52 -4.24
N ALA A 359 -14.27 24.38 -4.05
CA ALA A 359 -12.95 24.10 -4.57
C ALA A 359 -12.98 23.62 -6.03
N LYS A 360 -11.97 23.96 -6.82
CA LYS A 360 -11.71 23.35 -8.12
C LYS A 360 -11.28 21.91 -7.90
N PHE A 361 -11.91 20.95 -8.60
CA PHE A 361 -11.59 19.53 -8.43
C PHE A 361 -10.80 18.98 -9.62
N ILE A 362 -9.71 18.27 -9.33
CA ILE A 362 -8.89 17.53 -10.29
C ILE A 362 -8.95 16.05 -9.89
N ALA A 363 -9.57 15.24 -10.72
CA ALA A 363 -9.71 13.81 -10.47
C ALA A 363 -8.36 13.10 -10.60
N LEU A 364 -8.02 12.34 -9.56
CA LEU A 364 -6.91 11.39 -9.51
C LEU A 364 -7.46 10.06 -8.97
N PRO A 365 -8.04 9.22 -9.83
CA PRO A 365 -8.60 7.95 -9.42
C PRO A 365 -7.55 7.03 -8.79
N HIS A 366 -7.98 6.25 -7.78
CA HIS A 366 -7.12 5.35 -7.03
C HIS A 366 -7.84 4.02 -6.78
N GLU A 367 -7.18 2.90 -7.03
CA GLU A 367 -7.80 1.58 -6.96
C GLU A 367 -8.34 1.27 -5.54
N GLY A 368 -7.56 1.59 -4.52
CA GLY A 368 -7.93 1.35 -3.11
C GLY A 368 -9.09 2.22 -2.59
N TYR A 369 -9.48 3.27 -3.31
CA TYR A 369 -10.61 4.15 -2.96
C TYR A 369 -11.84 3.85 -3.80
N SER A 370 -11.83 4.24 -5.08
CA SER A 370 -12.98 4.05 -5.98
C SER A 370 -13.01 2.69 -6.68
N GLY A 371 -12.00 1.85 -6.46
CA GLY A 371 -11.93 0.52 -7.03
C GLY A 371 -11.95 0.52 -8.55
N ARG A 372 -12.56 -0.52 -9.12
CA ARG A 372 -12.65 -0.74 -10.57
C ARG A 372 -13.42 0.32 -11.36
N ILE A 373 -14.22 1.18 -10.70
CA ILE A 373 -15.12 2.14 -11.39
C ILE A 373 -14.32 3.06 -12.31
N PHE A 374 -13.19 3.57 -11.82
CA PHE A 374 -12.34 4.51 -12.56
C PHE A 374 -10.99 3.93 -12.98
N ARG A 375 -10.79 2.62 -12.90
CA ARG A 375 -9.50 1.95 -13.20
C ARG A 375 -8.88 2.40 -14.51
N ARG A 376 -9.67 2.52 -15.60
CA ARG A 376 -9.19 2.95 -16.91
C ARG A 376 -8.74 4.41 -16.96
N ASN A 377 -9.07 5.19 -15.95
CA ASN A 377 -8.76 6.61 -15.84
C ASN A 377 -7.57 6.89 -14.90
N ILE A 378 -7.02 5.86 -14.25
CA ILE A 378 -5.86 5.99 -13.38
C ILE A 378 -4.64 6.37 -14.23
N PRO A 379 -4.04 7.56 -14.01
CA PRO A 379 -2.93 8.02 -14.84
C PRO A 379 -1.61 7.35 -14.44
N ILE A 380 -0.71 7.18 -15.39
CA ILE A 380 0.70 6.86 -15.12
C ILE A 380 1.42 8.18 -14.87
N LEU A 381 1.98 8.37 -13.68
CA LEU A 381 2.58 9.63 -13.26
C LEU A 381 4.12 9.62 -13.21
N ALA A 382 4.76 8.49 -13.48
CA ALA A 382 6.21 8.36 -13.40
C ALA A 382 6.94 9.33 -14.35
N GLY A 383 7.97 10.01 -13.84
CA GLY A 383 8.79 10.95 -14.59
C GLY A 383 7.99 12.10 -15.21
N ASP A 384 8.26 12.42 -16.46
CA ASP A 384 7.62 13.49 -17.25
C ASP A 384 6.11 13.29 -17.48
N SER A 385 5.60 12.07 -17.25
CA SER A 385 4.18 11.80 -17.41
C SER A 385 3.33 12.60 -16.43
N PHE A 386 3.84 12.86 -15.22
CA PHE A 386 3.20 13.74 -14.25
C PHE A 386 3.03 15.17 -14.82
N ASN A 387 4.10 15.73 -15.41
CA ASN A 387 4.06 17.09 -15.96
C ASN A 387 2.99 17.19 -17.05
N LYS A 388 2.95 16.21 -17.97
CA LYS A 388 1.92 16.14 -19.03
C LYS A 388 0.51 15.97 -18.48
N TRP A 389 0.36 15.22 -17.38
CA TRP A 389 -0.95 15.00 -16.76
C TRP A 389 -1.48 16.26 -16.07
N ILE A 390 -0.61 17.04 -15.38
CA ILE A 390 -1.02 18.21 -14.61
C ILE A 390 -1.16 19.48 -15.47
N GLU A 391 -0.44 19.56 -16.61
CA GLU A 391 -0.53 20.68 -17.56
C GLU A 391 -1.98 20.92 -18.01
N GLY A 392 -2.41 22.17 -18.00
CA GLY A 392 -3.77 22.60 -18.34
C GLY A 392 -4.84 22.31 -17.27
N LYS A 393 -4.51 21.57 -16.21
CA LYS A 393 -5.44 21.32 -15.09
C LYS A 393 -5.27 22.32 -13.97
N LEU A 394 -4.03 22.77 -13.73
CA LEU A 394 -3.75 23.90 -12.83
C LEU A 394 -3.67 25.18 -13.65
N GLU A 395 -4.21 26.27 -13.12
CA GLU A 395 -3.97 27.62 -13.59
C GLU A 395 -2.63 28.06 -13.01
N LEU A 396 -1.57 27.81 -13.74
CA LEU A 396 -0.18 28.10 -13.36
C LEU A 396 0.19 29.55 -13.65
#